data_86e59e8af77579745fe64233f4a489f3
#
_entry.id   86e59e8af77579745fe64233f4a489f3
#
_cell.length_a   1.000
_cell.length_b   1.000
_cell.length_c   1.000
_cell.angle_alpha   90.00
_cell.angle_beta   90.00
_cell.angle_gamma   90.00
#
_symmetry.space_group_name_H-M   'P 1'
#
loop_
_entity.id
_entity.type
_entity.pdbx_description
1 polymer ?
#
loop_
_entity_poly.entity_id
_entity_poly.type
_entity_poly.pdbx_seq_one_letter_code
_entity_poly.pdbx_strand_id
1 'polypeptide(L)'
;MIFKNNYLHWFIQRRLRKNNITAGGHSQYGQDVTVFNLLNKPSHGVFLDIGANDGVTFSNSLYFEEKGWTGICVEPHPTIFESLSKSRQCHLLNACIAATDSVVNFLSVEGPANMLSGIVQYLDKSDLNRIDKEIAAHGGHKHEIQIEALSPETLLQRFNITEIDYLSIDTEGCELSILKVFDFKKTPVKIIGVENGSRSPELFRYLSQQGFYLKKCVGCDEIYMRA
;
A
#
# COMPACT_ATOMS: atom_id res chain seq x y z
N MET A 1 10.67 11.53 29.41
CA MET A 1 10.38 10.08 29.30
C MET A 1 10.06 9.65 27.84
N ILE A 2 10.08 10.57 26.88
CA ILE A 2 9.72 10.35 25.45
C ILE A 2 10.88 9.69 24.65
N PHE A 3 12.13 9.92 24.99
CA PHE A 3 13.30 9.45 24.24
C PHE A 3 13.59 7.93 24.33
N LYS A 4 13.15 7.24 25.37
CA LYS A 4 13.38 5.78 25.50
C LYS A 4 12.50 4.93 24.60
N ASN A 5 11.31 5.41 24.21
CA ASN A 5 10.41 4.68 23.32
C ASN A 5 10.90 4.66 21.86
N ASN A 6 11.55 5.75 21.40
CA ASN A 6 12.04 5.84 20.02
C ASN A 6 13.19 4.86 19.74
N TYR A 7 14.12 4.64 20.70
CA TYR A 7 15.21 3.69 20.53
C TYR A 7 14.73 2.23 20.46
N LEU A 8 13.79 1.85 21.33
CA LEU A 8 13.23 0.49 21.32
C LEU A 8 12.46 0.23 20.03
N HIS A 9 11.67 1.20 19.57
CA HIS A 9 10.94 1.15 18.32
C HIS A 9 11.90 1.00 17.12
N TRP A 10 12.94 1.83 17.03
CA TRP A 10 13.98 1.75 16.00
C TRP A 10 14.70 0.40 15.98
N PHE A 11 15.06 -0.17 17.16
CA PHE A 11 15.67 -1.50 17.26
C PHE A 11 14.74 -2.60 16.76
N ILE A 12 13.45 -2.54 17.09
CA ILE A 12 12.45 -3.51 16.64
C ILE A 12 12.31 -3.44 15.12
N GLN A 13 12.17 -2.26 14.55
CA GLN A 13 12.03 -2.06 13.11
C GLN A 13 13.28 -2.53 12.35
N ARG A 14 14.47 -2.17 12.81
CA ARG A 14 15.72 -2.64 12.22
C ARG A 14 15.86 -4.16 12.25
N ARG A 15 15.39 -4.80 13.33
CA ARG A 15 15.39 -6.27 13.46
C ARG A 15 14.38 -6.91 12.51
N LEU A 16 13.18 -6.35 12.41
CA LEU A 16 12.13 -6.82 11.49
C LEU A 16 12.63 -6.75 10.04
N ARG A 17 13.17 -5.60 9.63
CA ARG A 17 13.74 -5.43 8.30
C ARG A 17 14.87 -6.41 8.01
N LYS A 18 15.81 -6.61 8.95
CA LYS A 18 16.91 -7.58 8.78
C LYS A 18 16.36 -9.00 8.60
N ASN A 19 15.37 -9.39 9.40
CA ASN A 19 14.76 -10.72 9.31
C ASN A 19 14.02 -10.90 7.98
N ASN A 20 13.36 -9.85 7.47
CA ASN A 20 12.67 -9.87 6.19
C ASN A 20 13.67 -10.08 5.03
N ILE A 21 14.71 -9.28 4.97
CA ILE A 21 15.79 -9.42 3.96
C ILE A 21 16.41 -10.81 4.03
N THR A 22 16.66 -11.36 5.22
CA THR A 22 17.18 -12.71 5.40
C THR A 22 16.23 -13.79 4.88
N ALA A 23 14.92 -13.53 4.91
CA ALA A 23 13.89 -14.41 4.36
C ALA A 23 13.63 -14.18 2.86
N GLY A 24 14.36 -13.26 2.23
CA GLY A 24 14.20 -12.89 0.82
C GLY A 24 13.04 -11.93 0.55
N GLY A 25 12.50 -11.28 1.59
CA GLY A 25 11.41 -10.31 1.45
C GLY A 25 11.89 -8.91 1.09
N HIS A 26 11.00 -8.10 0.53
CA HIS A 26 11.27 -6.76 0.01
C HIS A 26 10.60 -5.66 0.85
N SER A 27 9.47 -5.96 1.52
CA SER A 27 8.71 -4.98 2.28
C SER A 27 9.49 -4.37 3.45
N GLN A 28 9.06 -3.21 3.91
CA GLN A 28 9.80 -2.43 4.92
C GLN A 28 9.99 -3.18 6.24
N TYR A 29 8.98 -3.91 6.69
CA TYR A 29 8.96 -4.57 8.01
C TYR A 29 8.67 -6.07 7.95
N GLY A 30 8.54 -6.68 6.76
CA GLY A 30 8.26 -8.09 6.59
C GLY A 30 6.77 -8.41 6.41
N GLN A 31 6.01 -7.46 5.89
CA GLN A 31 4.60 -7.65 5.54
C GLN A 31 4.44 -8.78 4.53
N ASP A 32 5.19 -8.75 3.44
CA ASP A 32 5.21 -9.74 2.36
C ASP A 32 5.47 -11.16 2.85
N VAL A 33 6.59 -11.39 3.56
CA VAL A 33 6.93 -12.71 4.12
C VAL A 33 5.91 -13.15 5.18
N THR A 34 5.39 -12.19 5.97
CA THR A 34 4.36 -12.49 6.97
C THR A 34 3.08 -13.00 6.28
N VAL A 35 2.59 -12.28 5.27
CA VAL A 35 1.39 -12.65 4.51
C VAL A 35 1.58 -13.98 3.79
N PHE A 36 2.72 -14.19 3.14
CA PHE A 36 3.03 -15.44 2.45
C PHE A 36 2.99 -16.66 3.39
N ASN A 37 3.52 -16.50 4.61
CA ASN A 37 3.47 -17.56 5.62
C ASN A 37 2.04 -17.78 6.15
N LEU A 38 1.24 -16.73 6.33
CA LEU A 38 -0.16 -16.84 6.76
C LEU A 38 -1.04 -17.56 5.72
N LEU A 39 -0.70 -17.42 4.43
CA LEU A 39 -1.33 -18.16 3.33
C LEU A 39 -0.80 -19.59 3.15
N ASN A 40 0.07 -20.08 4.06
CA ASN A 40 0.71 -21.39 3.95
C ASN A 40 1.58 -21.58 2.72
N LYS A 41 2.23 -20.52 2.25
CA LYS A 41 3.24 -20.51 1.19
C LYS A 41 2.74 -21.11 -0.15
N PRO A 42 1.65 -20.63 -0.71
CA PRO A 42 1.13 -21.18 -1.96
C PRO A 42 2.06 -20.88 -3.14
N SER A 43 2.11 -21.80 -4.09
CA SER A 43 2.95 -21.68 -5.28
C SER A 43 2.44 -20.68 -6.32
N HIS A 44 1.20 -20.25 -6.20
CA HIS A 44 0.54 -19.28 -7.05
C HIS A 44 -0.58 -18.57 -6.29
N GLY A 45 -0.96 -17.42 -6.77
CA GLY A 45 -2.01 -16.58 -6.19
C GLY A 45 -2.17 -15.29 -6.98
N VAL A 46 -3.09 -14.46 -6.54
CA VAL A 46 -3.37 -13.14 -7.12
C VAL A 46 -3.16 -12.07 -6.06
N PHE A 47 -2.33 -11.08 -6.38
CA PHE A 47 -2.18 -9.89 -5.55
C PHE A 47 -2.73 -8.64 -6.24
N LEU A 48 -3.18 -7.69 -5.44
CA LEU A 48 -3.46 -6.32 -5.84
C LEU A 48 -2.70 -5.39 -4.89
N ASP A 49 -1.81 -4.58 -5.45
CA ASP A 49 -0.95 -3.64 -4.71
C ASP A 49 -1.29 -2.21 -5.14
N ILE A 50 -1.96 -1.48 -4.24
CA ILE A 50 -2.42 -0.10 -4.45
C ILE A 50 -1.48 0.84 -3.70
N GLY A 51 -0.72 1.65 -4.44
CA GLY A 51 0.39 2.44 -3.95
C GLY A 51 1.71 1.67 -4.05
N ALA A 52 1.98 1.08 -5.23
CA ALA A 52 3.10 0.16 -5.42
C ALA A 52 4.47 0.85 -5.49
N ASN A 53 4.52 2.18 -5.51
CA ASN A 53 5.72 2.98 -5.65
C ASN A 53 6.58 2.52 -6.85
N ASP A 54 7.90 2.49 -6.73
CA ASP A 54 8.83 2.04 -7.79
C ASP A 54 8.81 0.51 -8.04
N GLY A 55 7.99 -0.21 -7.29
CA GLY A 55 7.81 -1.66 -7.38
C GLY A 55 8.90 -2.49 -6.71
N VAL A 56 9.95 -1.89 -6.16
CA VAL A 56 11.09 -2.55 -5.54
C VAL A 56 11.32 -2.07 -4.10
N THR A 57 11.42 -0.74 -3.93
CA THR A 57 11.71 -0.14 -2.63
C THR A 57 10.56 -0.36 -1.67
N PHE A 58 10.77 -1.14 -0.62
CA PHE A 58 9.78 -1.52 0.38
C PHE A 58 8.53 -2.22 -0.18
N SER A 59 8.64 -2.83 -1.36
CA SER A 59 7.51 -3.44 -2.05
C SER A 59 6.82 -4.52 -1.22
N ASN A 60 5.52 -4.38 -1.06
CA ASN A 60 4.66 -5.35 -0.39
C ASN A 60 4.29 -6.54 -1.28
N SER A 61 4.52 -6.45 -2.59
CA SER A 61 4.06 -7.44 -3.57
C SER A 61 5.17 -8.08 -4.43
N LEU A 62 6.38 -7.52 -4.52
CA LEU A 62 7.46 -8.08 -5.35
C LEU A 62 7.81 -9.53 -4.96
N TYR A 63 7.84 -9.82 -3.66
CA TYR A 63 8.09 -11.17 -3.16
C TYR A 63 7.12 -12.21 -3.71
N PHE A 64 5.85 -11.86 -3.91
CA PHE A 64 4.84 -12.75 -4.46
C PHE A 64 5.04 -12.95 -5.97
N GLU A 65 5.37 -11.89 -6.71
CA GLU A 65 5.68 -11.99 -8.14
C GLU A 65 6.88 -12.91 -8.38
N GLU A 66 7.95 -12.80 -7.57
CA GLU A 66 9.11 -13.71 -7.61
C GLU A 66 8.77 -15.17 -7.26
N LYS A 67 7.66 -15.41 -6.57
CA LYS A 67 7.12 -16.75 -6.28
C LYS A 67 6.16 -17.26 -7.36
N GLY A 68 6.01 -16.53 -8.46
CA GLY A 68 5.17 -16.94 -9.59
C GLY A 68 3.69 -16.56 -9.45
N TRP A 69 3.36 -15.62 -8.55
CA TRP A 69 2.03 -15.06 -8.47
C TRP A 69 1.77 -14.08 -9.60
N THR A 70 0.53 -13.92 -9.97
CA THR A 70 0.07 -12.84 -10.87
C THR A 70 -0.54 -11.72 -10.06
N GLY A 71 -0.66 -10.52 -10.64
CA GLY A 71 -1.28 -9.42 -9.93
C GLY A 71 -1.25 -8.11 -10.68
N ILE A 72 -1.65 -7.07 -9.96
CA ILE A 72 -1.70 -5.70 -10.45
C ILE A 72 -0.97 -4.81 -9.46
N CYS A 73 -0.09 -3.95 -9.96
CA CYS A 73 0.48 -2.82 -9.24
C CYS A 73 -0.14 -1.52 -9.76
N VAL A 74 -0.64 -0.70 -8.85
CA VAL A 74 -1.22 0.61 -9.14
C VAL A 74 -0.35 1.69 -8.51
N GLU A 75 0.10 2.64 -9.33
CA GLU A 75 0.91 3.76 -8.88
C GLU A 75 0.50 5.03 -9.62
N PRO A 76 -0.03 6.05 -8.93
CA PRO A 76 -0.49 7.27 -9.57
C PRO A 76 0.61 8.22 -10.01
N HIS A 77 1.75 8.28 -9.31
CA HIS A 77 2.81 9.25 -9.59
C HIS A 77 3.51 8.93 -10.93
N PRO A 78 3.46 9.80 -11.95
CA PRO A 78 3.93 9.45 -13.29
C PRO A 78 5.41 9.06 -13.34
N THR A 79 6.29 9.84 -12.69
CA THR A 79 7.73 9.57 -12.67
C THR A 79 8.07 8.27 -11.93
N ILE A 80 7.34 7.97 -10.85
CA ILE A 80 7.53 6.72 -10.09
C ILE A 80 7.01 5.54 -10.91
N PHE A 81 5.87 5.69 -11.57
CA PHE A 81 5.30 4.67 -12.46
C PHE A 81 6.25 4.29 -13.61
N GLU A 82 7.03 5.23 -14.14
CA GLU A 82 8.08 4.89 -15.11
C GLU A 82 9.13 3.94 -14.53
N SER A 83 9.48 4.10 -13.26
CA SER A 83 10.40 3.20 -12.56
C SER A 83 9.75 1.84 -12.29
N LEU A 84 8.50 1.84 -11.83
CA LEU A 84 7.68 0.65 -11.64
C LEU A 84 7.58 -0.15 -12.94
N SER A 85 7.34 0.50 -14.07
CA SER A 85 7.19 -0.17 -15.37
C SER A 85 8.46 -0.87 -15.88
N LYS A 86 9.61 -0.47 -15.37
CA LYS A 86 10.91 -1.10 -15.69
C LYS A 86 11.27 -2.24 -14.75
N SER A 87 10.69 -2.25 -13.55
CA SER A 87 11.06 -3.17 -12.46
C SER A 87 10.12 -4.37 -12.31
N ARG A 88 8.87 -4.27 -12.77
CA ARG A 88 7.84 -5.27 -12.56
C ARG A 88 7.29 -5.83 -13.87
N GLN A 89 6.78 -7.06 -13.84
CA GLN A 89 6.23 -7.76 -15.01
C GLN A 89 4.74 -8.12 -14.87
N CYS A 90 4.15 -7.90 -13.69
CA CYS A 90 2.72 -8.01 -13.45
C CYS A 90 1.94 -6.95 -14.26
N HIS A 91 0.62 -6.94 -14.15
CA HIS A 91 -0.18 -5.85 -14.71
C HIS A 91 0.12 -4.54 -13.98
N LEU A 92 0.22 -3.46 -14.74
CA LEU A 92 0.57 -2.14 -14.23
C LEU A 92 -0.50 -1.12 -14.60
N LEU A 93 -0.81 -0.22 -13.68
CA LEU A 93 -1.79 0.85 -13.90
C LEU A 93 -1.28 2.16 -13.33
N ASN A 94 -1.15 3.20 -14.19
CA ASN A 94 -0.87 4.56 -13.75
C ASN A 94 -2.18 5.31 -13.52
N ALA A 95 -2.72 5.18 -12.33
CA ALA A 95 -3.95 5.84 -11.89
C ALA A 95 -4.02 5.90 -10.36
N CYS A 96 -4.88 6.76 -9.82
CA CYS A 96 -5.34 6.64 -8.44
C CYS A 96 -6.43 5.59 -8.32
N ILE A 97 -6.63 5.06 -7.10
CA ILE A 97 -7.85 4.32 -6.75
C ILE A 97 -8.67 5.20 -5.80
N ALA A 98 -9.94 5.38 -6.13
CA ALA A 98 -10.85 6.23 -5.38
C ALA A 98 -12.26 5.59 -5.30
N ALA A 99 -13.19 6.26 -4.63
CA ALA A 99 -14.55 5.75 -4.47
C ALA A 99 -15.33 5.63 -5.80
N THR A 100 -15.02 6.47 -6.77
CA THR A 100 -15.69 6.53 -8.08
C THR A 100 -14.71 6.87 -9.16
N ASP A 101 -15.00 6.43 -10.38
CA ASP A 101 -14.22 6.81 -11.57
C ASP A 101 -14.32 8.32 -11.77
N SER A 102 -13.18 8.99 -11.86
CA SER A 102 -13.11 10.45 -11.93
C SER A 102 -11.71 10.92 -12.36
N VAL A 103 -11.53 12.22 -12.43
CA VAL A 103 -10.21 12.88 -12.44
C VAL A 103 -10.04 13.56 -11.10
N VAL A 104 -8.91 13.32 -10.43
CA VAL A 104 -8.61 13.87 -9.11
C VAL A 104 -7.40 14.79 -9.15
N ASN A 105 -7.36 15.76 -8.23
CA ASN A 105 -6.14 16.52 -7.98
C ASN A 105 -5.21 15.69 -7.11
N PHE A 106 -4.02 15.45 -7.63
CA PHE A 106 -2.98 14.67 -6.97
C PHE A 106 -1.79 15.58 -6.67
N LEU A 107 -1.33 15.61 -5.43
CA LEU A 107 -0.12 16.31 -5.03
C LEU A 107 1.08 15.42 -5.38
N SER A 108 1.76 15.77 -6.46
CA SER A 108 3.02 15.13 -6.87
C SER A 108 4.16 15.76 -6.08
N VAL A 109 4.90 14.95 -5.35
CA VAL A 109 6.12 15.35 -4.63
C VAL A 109 7.31 14.76 -5.37
N GLU A 110 8.19 15.60 -5.87
CA GLU A 110 9.39 15.18 -6.58
C GLU A 110 10.61 15.18 -5.67
N GLY A 111 11.50 14.22 -5.87
CA GLY A 111 12.73 14.07 -5.08
C GLY A 111 12.63 13.02 -3.98
N PRO A 112 13.46 13.10 -2.91
CA PRO A 112 13.56 12.06 -1.89
C PRO A 112 12.27 11.81 -1.08
N ALA A 113 11.36 12.78 -1.05
CA ALA A 113 10.07 12.69 -0.35
C ALA A 113 8.91 12.22 -1.24
N ASN A 114 9.16 11.70 -2.42
CA ASN A 114 8.15 11.35 -3.43
C ASN A 114 7.10 10.34 -2.95
N MET A 115 7.44 9.48 -1.98
CA MET A 115 6.52 8.53 -1.36
C MET A 115 5.36 9.21 -0.59
N LEU A 116 5.49 10.51 -0.29
CA LEU A 116 4.44 11.29 0.40
C LEU A 116 3.44 11.93 -0.56
N SER A 117 3.48 11.57 -1.84
CA SER A 117 2.51 12.02 -2.84
C SER A 117 1.14 11.41 -2.55
N GLY A 118 0.06 12.16 -2.81
CA GLY A 118 -1.28 11.66 -2.51
C GLY A 118 -2.40 12.49 -3.13
N ILE A 119 -3.61 11.98 -3.06
CA ILE A 119 -4.82 12.69 -3.52
C ILE A 119 -5.08 13.86 -2.57
N VAL A 120 -5.09 15.10 -3.10
CA VAL A 120 -5.16 16.36 -2.32
C VAL A 120 -6.29 16.37 -1.29
N GLN A 121 -7.46 15.86 -1.63
CA GLN A 121 -8.62 15.87 -0.71
C GLN A 121 -8.46 14.98 0.53
N TYR A 122 -7.49 14.07 0.56
CA TYR A 122 -7.21 13.18 1.71
C TYR A 122 -6.02 13.64 2.53
N LEU A 123 -5.20 14.56 2.02
CA LEU A 123 -4.07 15.12 2.75
C LEU A 123 -4.54 16.17 3.75
N ASP A 124 -4.22 15.98 5.00
CA ASP A 124 -4.51 16.95 6.05
C ASP A 124 -3.35 17.97 6.25
N LYS A 125 -3.52 18.90 7.18
CA LYS A 125 -2.48 19.89 7.51
C LYS A 125 -1.20 19.25 8.08
N SER A 126 -1.31 18.11 8.74
CA SER A 126 -0.17 17.38 9.28
C SER A 126 0.66 16.78 8.17
N ASP A 127 0.00 16.18 7.17
CA ASP A 127 0.64 15.59 6.00
C ASP A 127 1.35 16.66 5.17
N LEU A 128 0.67 17.76 4.88
CA LEU A 128 1.28 18.89 4.14
C LEU A 128 2.50 19.45 4.89
N ASN A 129 2.42 19.60 6.21
CA ASN A 129 3.56 20.04 7.01
C ASN A 129 4.71 19.03 7.02
N ARG A 130 4.42 17.73 7.01
CA ARG A 130 5.41 16.65 6.89
C ARG A 130 6.12 16.75 5.54
N ILE A 131 5.36 16.85 4.45
CA ILE A 131 5.89 17.02 3.09
C ILE A 131 6.82 18.24 3.01
N ASP A 132 6.39 19.40 3.53
CA ASP A 132 7.19 20.62 3.51
C ASP A 132 8.51 20.49 4.28
N LYS A 133 8.48 19.82 5.43
CA LYS A 133 9.69 19.54 6.22
C LYS A 133 10.66 18.61 5.50
N GLU A 134 10.15 17.55 4.89
CA GLU A 134 10.98 16.60 4.14
C GLU A 134 11.60 17.26 2.90
N ILE A 135 10.84 18.06 2.15
CA ILE A 135 11.36 18.84 1.03
C ILE A 135 12.43 19.84 1.49
N ALA A 136 12.20 20.54 2.59
CA ALA A 136 13.17 21.49 3.15
C ALA A 136 14.46 20.81 3.62
N ALA A 137 14.38 19.60 4.14
CA ALA A 137 15.52 18.85 4.67
C ALA A 137 16.32 18.13 3.58
N HIS A 138 15.66 17.61 2.56
CA HIS A 138 16.25 16.68 1.59
C HIS A 138 16.22 17.17 0.14
N GLY A 139 15.60 18.33 -0.11
CA GLY A 139 15.39 18.86 -1.47
C GLY A 139 14.19 18.23 -2.16
N GLY A 140 13.90 18.74 -3.34
CA GLY A 140 12.72 18.37 -4.11
C GLY A 140 11.74 19.55 -4.25
N HIS A 141 10.59 19.27 -4.80
CA HIS A 141 9.49 20.21 -4.92
C HIS A 141 8.15 19.45 -4.96
N LYS A 142 7.04 20.21 -4.87
CA LYS A 142 5.69 19.65 -5.00
C LYS A 142 4.87 20.51 -5.95
N HIS A 143 3.95 19.86 -6.65
CA HIS A 143 2.97 20.52 -7.52
C HIS A 143 1.73 19.66 -7.68
N GLU A 144 0.61 20.27 -7.99
CA GLU A 144 -0.62 19.52 -8.25
C GLU A 144 -0.74 19.16 -9.72
N ILE A 145 -1.19 17.93 -9.97
CA ILE A 145 -1.52 17.42 -11.30
C ILE A 145 -2.90 16.77 -11.28
N GLN A 146 -3.51 16.65 -12.45
CA GLN A 146 -4.75 15.89 -12.61
C GLN A 146 -4.43 14.47 -13.07
N ILE A 147 -4.96 13.48 -12.34
CA ILE A 147 -4.76 12.05 -12.62
C ILE A 147 -6.11 11.34 -12.71
N GLU A 148 -6.20 10.35 -13.60
CA GLU A 148 -7.32 9.42 -13.64
C GLU A 148 -7.42 8.68 -12.31
N ALA A 149 -8.63 8.59 -11.77
CA ALA A 149 -8.94 7.75 -10.63
C ALA A 149 -10.00 6.72 -11.03
N LEU A 150 -9.76 5.46 -10.68
CA LEU A 150 -10.68 4.35 -10.93
C LEU A 150 -11.26 3.85 -9.61
N SER A 151 -12.51 3.42 -9.66
CA SER A 151 -13.09 2.64 -8.58
C SER A 151 -12.47 1.25 -8.51
N PRO A 152 -12.45 0.58 -7.35
CA PRO A 152 -12.03 -0.81 -7.26
C PRO A 152 -12.79 -1.72 -8.24
N GLU A 153 -14.08 -1.48 -8.44
CA GLU A 153 -14.89 -2.25 -9.37
C GLU A 153 -14.39 -2.12 -10.80
N THR A 154 -14.16 -0.91 -11.30
CA THR A 154 -13.64 -0.66 -12.64
C THR A 154 -12.26 -1.26 -12.84
N LEU A 155 -11.36 -1.11 -11.83
CA LEU A 155 -10.06 -1.74 -11.83
C LEU A 155 -10.16 -3.26 -12.01
N LEU A 156 -10.94 -3.92 -11.17
CA LEU A 156 -11.08 -5.38 -11.18
C LEU A 156 -11.70 -5.90 -12.46
N GLN A 157 -12.70 -5.18 -13.01
CA GLN A 157 -13.30 -5.52 -14.31
C GLN A 157 -12.29 -5.36 -15.45
N ARG A 158 -11.49 -4.28 -15.46
CA ARG A 158 -10.48 -4.01 -16.51
C ARG A 158 -9.46 -5.12 -16.64
N PHE A 159 -9.09 -5.76 -15.53
CA PHE A 159 -8.09 -6.83 -15.50
C PHE A 159 -8.70 -8.23 -15.30
N ASN A 160 -10.03 -8.37 -15.34
CA ASN A 160 -10.74 -9.64 -15.13
C ASN A 160 -10.38 -10.35 -13.82
N ILE A 161 -10.20 -9.59 -12.73
CA ILE A 161 -9.91 -10.14 -11.40
C ILE A 161 -11.21 -10.52 -10.71
N THR A 162 -11.34 -11.78 -10.33
CA THR A 162 -12.53 -12.32 -9.65
C THR A 162 -12.28 -12.70 -8.19
N GLU A 163 -11.02 -12.87 -7.79
CA GLU A 163 -10.60 -13.12 -6.41
C GLU A 163 -9.21 -12.54 -6.17
N ILE A 164 -8.88 -12.25 -4.92
CA ILE A 164 -7.59 -11.71 -4.49
C ILE A 164 -7.10 -12.50 -3.28
N ASP A 165 -5.91 -13.06 -3.37
CA ASP A 165 -5.26 -13.71 -2.24
C ASP A 165 -4.64 -12.69 -1.29
N TYR A 166 -4.03 -11.64 -1.83
CA TYR A 166 -3.43 -10.56 -1.07
C TYR A 166 -3.75 -9.19 -1.66
N LEU A 167 -4.45 -8.36 -0.88
CA LEU A 167 -4.70 -6.94 -1.16
C LEU A 167 -3.77 -6.10 -0.27
N SER A 168 -2.86 -5.34 -0.89
CA SER A 168 -2.02 -4.35 -0.23
C SER A 168 -2.54 -2.95 -0.54
N ILE A 169 -2.71 -2.10 0.47
CA ILE A 169 -3.14 -0.71 0.31
C ILE A 169 -2.24 0.19 1.16
N ASP A 170 -1.51 1.06 0.48
CA ASP A 170 -0.62 2.05 1.05
C ASP A 170 -0.66 3.30 0.17
N THR A 171 -1.55 4.25 0.50
CA THR A 171 -1.96 5.33 -0.40
C THR A 171 -1.89 6.72 0.23
N GLU A 172 -1.21 6.81 1.39
CA GLU A 172 -1.02 8.08 2.13
C GLU A 172 -2.36 8.79 2.41
N GLY A 173 -3.36 8.03 2.97
CA GLY A 173 -4.55 8.60 3.61
C GLY A 173 -5.91 8.23 3.00
N CYS A 174 -5.99 7.53 1.87
CA CYS A 174 -7.30 7.13 1.30
C CYS A 174 -7.68 5.65 1.49
N GLU A 175 -6.91 4.89 2.29
CA GLU A 175 -7.05 3.45 2.51
C GLU A 175 -8.48 3.06 2.92
N LEU A 176 -9.01 3.71 3.95
CA LEU A 176 -10.36 3.43 4.44
C LEU A 176 -11.43 3.79 3.40
N SER A 177 -11.22 4.85 2.63
CA SER A 177 -12.16 5.28 1.58
C SER A 177 -12.23 4.25 0.45
N ILE A 178 -11.09 3.69 0.05
CA ILE A 178 -10.99 2.61 -0.94
C ILE A 178 -11.68 1.35 -0.41
N LEU A 179 -11.38 0.94 0.82
CA LEU A 179 -11.96 -0.24 1.44
C LEU A 179 -13.48 -0.16 1.57
N LYS A 180 -14.03 1.03 1.86
CA LYS A 180 -15.49 1.24 2.01
C LYS A 180 -16.29 1.00 0.72
N VAL A 181 -15.66 1.14 -0.44
CA VAL A 181 -16.30 0.93 -1.75
C VAL A 181 -15.92 -0.41 -2.38
N PHE A 182 -15.05 -1.18 -1.72
CA PHE A 182 -14.66 -2.50 -2.18
C PHE A 182 -15.77 -3.53 -1.91
N ASP A 183 -16.26 -4.19 -2.95
CA ASP A 183 -17.27 -5.25 -2.81
C ASP A 183 -16.61 -6.61 -2.53
N PHE A 184 -16.38 -6.88 -1.24
CA PHE A 184 -15.80 -8.15 -0.77
C PHE A 184 -16.69 -9.38 -0.96
N LYS A 185 -17.97 -9.20 -1.35
CA LYS A 185 -18.86 -10.32 -1.70
C LYS A 185 -18.70 -10.71 -3.16
N LYS A 186 -18.56 -9.70 -4.04
CA LYS A 186 -18.35 -9.89 -5.47
C LYS A 186 -16.93 -10.37 -5.77
N THR A 187 -15.95 -9.79 -5.10
CA THR A 187 -14.53 -10.15 -5.22
C THR A 187 -14.00 -10.56 -3.84
N PRO A 188 -13.96 -11.87 -3.54
CA PRO A 188 -13.40 -12.36 -2.29
C PRO A 188 -11.92 -11.98 -2.14
N VAL A 189 -11.55 -11.53 -0.94
CA VAL A 189 -10.18 -11.22 -0.54
C VAL A 189 -9.81 -12.10 0.64
N LYS A 190 -8.65 -12.79 0.60
CA LYS A 190 -8.21 -13.67 1.70
C LYS A 190 -7.47 -12.90 2.79
N ILE A 191 -6.51 -12.06 2.38
CA ILE A 191 -5.72 -11.23 3.30
C ILE A 191 -5.66 -9.78 2.78
N ILE A 192 -5.80 -8.84 3.71
CA ILE A 192 -5.59 -7.41 3.48
C ILE A 192 -4.40 -6.97 4.33
N GLY A 193 -3.39 -6.37 3.71
CA GLY A 193 -2.37 -5.57 4.35
C GLY A 193 -2.69 -4.11 4.09
N VAL A 194 -2.80 -3.30 5.13
CA VAL A 194 -3.16 -1.90 4.98
C VAL A 194 -2.36 -1.03 5.92
N GLU A 195 -1.83 0.09 5.39
CA GLU A 195 -1.20 1.08 6.23
C GLU A 195 -2.22 1.74 7.17
N ASN A 196 -1.89 1.78 8.46
CA ASN A 196 -2.67 2.47 9.49
C ASN A 196 -1.71 3.15 10.46
N GLY A 197 -0.90 4.07 9.96
CA GLY A 197 0.10 4.78 10.74
C GLY A 197 -0.47 5.54 11.94
N SER A 198 -1.68 6.07 11.81
CA SER A 198 -2.41 6.74 12.88
C SER A 198 -3.06 5.78 13.90
N ARG A 199 -3.08 4.48 13.62
CA ARG A 199 -3.79 3.47 14.42
C ARG A 199 -5.28 3.79 14.59
N SER A 200 -5.92 4.30 13.54
CA SER A 200 -7.34 4.63 13.56
C SER A 200 -8.20 3.40 13.86
N PRO A 201 -9.05 3.47 14.90
CA PRO A 201 -9.96 2.37 15.23
C PRO A 201 -11.10 2.20 14.21
N GLU A 202 -11.28 3.14 13.29
CA GLU A 202 -12.32 3.06 12.26
C GLU A 202 -12.03 1.97 11.26
N LEU A 203 -10.77 1.84 10.84
CA LEU A 203 -10.31 0.80 9.93
C LEU A 203 -10.62 -0.60 10.51
N PHE A 204 -10.22 -0.83 11.76
CA PHE A 204 -10.50 -2.09 12.46
C PHE A 204 -12.01 -2.38 12.55
N ARG A 205 -12.83 -1.39 12.95
CA ARG A 205 -14.28 -1.58 13.05
C ARG A 205 -14.90 -1.92 11.71
N TYR A 206 -14.50 -1.19 10.66
CA TYR A 206 -15.02 -1.41 9.32
C TYR A 206 -14.68 -2.82 8.82
N LEU A 207 -13.42 -3.21 8.85
CA LEU A 207 -12.99 -4.53 8.36
C LEU A 207 -13.58 -5.68 9.18
N SER A 208 -13.76 -5.49 10.51
CA SER A 208 -14.45 -6.48 11.35
C SER A 208 -15.90 -6.68 10.91
N GLN A 209 -16.63 -5.61 10.54
CA GLN A 209 -17.99 -5.68 10.00
C GLN A 209 -18.05 -6.37 8.63
N GLN A 210 -16.95 -6.32 7.86
CA GLN A 210 -16.82 -7.01 6.58
C GLN A 210 -16.39 -8.48 6.70
N GLY A 211 -16.26 -9.02 7.92
CA GLY A 211 -15.88 -10.40 8.17
C GLY A 211 -14.37 -10.65 8.14
N PHE A 212 -13.57 -9.61 8.39
CA PHE A 212 -12.13 -9.75 8.59
C PHE A 212 -11.76 -9.61 10.06
N TYR A 213 -10.72 -10.29 10.49
CA TYR A 213 -10.14 -10.12 11.82
C TYR A 213 -8.69 -9.69 11.74
N LEU A 214 -8.28 -8.81 12.63
CA LEU A 214 -6.88 -8.38 12.74
C LEU A 214 -6.01 -9.56 13.17
N LYS A 215 -5.11 -9.97 12.30
CA LYS A 215 -4.20 -11.08 12.53
C LYS A 215 -2.88 -10.61 13.15
N LYS A 216 -2.35 -9.49 12.66
CA LYS A 216 -1.03 -9.01 13.08
C LYS A 216 -0.84 -7.54 12.72
N CYS A 217 -0.09 -6.80 13.55
CA CYS A 217 0.47 -5.52 13.21
C CYS A 217 1.96 -5.70 12.86
N VAL A 218 2.39 -5.11 11.75
CA VAL A 218 3.77 -5.19 11.25
C VAL A 218 4.22 -3.79 10.86
N GLY A 219 5.08 -3.16 11.67
CA GLY A 219 5.42 -1.75 11.49
C GLY A 219 4.21 -0.83 11.67
N CYS A 220 3.91 -0.01 10.67
CA CYS A 220 2.70 0.83 10.60
C CYS A 220 1.49 0.08 10.04
N ASP A 221 1.67 -1.10 9.44
CA ASP A 221 0.63 -1.84 8.77
C ASP A 221 -0.14 -2.78 9.70
N GLU A 222 -1.38 -3.00 9.32
CA GLU A 222 -2.28 -3.98 9.91
C GLU A 222 -2.61 -5.07 8.89
N ILE A 223 -2.44 -6.34 9.30
CA ILE A 223 -2.74 -7.49 8.46
C ILE A 223 -4.03 -8.14 8.95
N TYR A 224 -5.02 -8.16 8.09
CA TYR A 224 -6.33 -8.73 8.33
C TYR A 224 -6.54 -9.99 7.50
N MET A 225 -7.19 -10.99 8.09
CA MET A 225 -7.58 -12.22 7.41
C MET A 225 -9.10 -12.36 7.37
N ARG A 226 -9.58 -12.95 6.29
CA ARG A 226 -10.98 -13.34 6.18
C ARG A 226 -11.31 -14.41 7.22
N ALA A 227 -12.44 -14.27 7.91
CA ALA A 227 -12.93 -15.24 8.89
C ALA A 227 -13.48 -16.52 8.21
#